data_3c672811bc79101d60ad06102e4c21e5
#
_entry.id   3c672811bc79101d60ad06102e4c21e5
#
_cell.length_a   1.000
_cell.length_b   1.000
_cell.length_c   1.000
_cell.angle_alpha   90.00
_cell.angle_beta   90.00
_cell.angle_gamma   90.00
#
_symmetry.space_group_name_H-M   'P 1'
#
loop_
_entity.id
_entity.type
_entity.pdbx_description
1 polymer ?
#
loop_
_entity_poly.entity_id
_entity_poly.type
_entity_poly.pdbx_seq_one_letter_code
_entity_poly.pdbx_strand_id
1 'polypeptide(L)'
;MAPLPPTRCNLSLPFQITGVDFAGPFELKASALRKSTLVKGYVNVFVCCSTKAVHLEVCSDLSSAAFQAAFSRFIGRRELPQRVVSDNGRNFLGASRELLREFSSFIKNASQDTAHKYLTHGFEWKFIPPHAPHMGGLWEAAVKSFKFHLKRITDAQKYLYEEFSTILTRIEGVLNSRPISALSEDPSDLTALTPGHFLRGAPIMAFPEQYYQDISVINRWEKLKAIHQLSIRWKNDYLKTLHKRYK
;
A
#
# COMPACT_ATOMS: atom_id res chain seq x y z
N MET A 1 -16.28 5.80 22.97
CA MET A 1 -15.60 5.67 21.66
C MET A 1 -16.66 5.80 20.58
N ALA A 2 -16.45 6.63 19.55
CA ALA A 2 -17.40 6.69 18.43
C ALA A 2 -17.35 5.38 17.63
N PRO A 3 -18.50 4.92 17.05
CA PRO A 3 -18.54 3.71 16.25
C PRO A 3 -17.65 3.88 15.00
N LEU A 4 -17.05 2.78 14.54
CA LEU A 4 -16.27 2.80 13.31
C LEU A 4 -17.19 3.11 12.11
N PRO A 5 -16.72 3.86 11.13
CA PRO A 5 -17.52 4.15 9.94
C PRO A 5 -17.88 2.86 9.19
N PRO A 6 -19.06 2.78 8.57
CA PRO A 6 -19.56 1.58 7.85
C PRO A 6 -18.56 1.06 6.80
N THR A 7 -17.82 1.97 6.16
CA THR A 7 -16.76 1.64 5.17
C THR A 7 -15.61 0.78 5.73
N ARG A 8 -15.50 0.67 7.04
CA ARG A 8 -14.48 -0.14 7.74
C ARG A 8 -15.04 -1.43 8.33
N CYS A 9 -16.37 -1.54 8.44
CA CYS A 9 -17.05 -2.66 9.09
C CYS A 9 -17.77 -3.56 8.07
N ASN A 10 -18.23 -3.00 6.94
CA ASN A 10 -18.94 -3.76 5.95
C ASN A 10 -18.00 -4.62 5.12
N LEU A 11 -18.42 -5.86 4.84
CA LEU A 11 -17.73 -6.73 3.89
C LEU A 11 -17.80 -6.10 2.50
N SER A 12 -16.64 -5.94 1.88
CA SER A 12 -16.51 -5.43 0.52
C SER A 12 -15.33 -6.13 -0.17
N LEU A 13 -15.34 -6.11 -1.49
CA LEU A 13 -14.17 -6.60 -2.25
C LEU A 13 -12.91 -5.80 -1.87
N PRO A 14 -11.74 -6.44 -1.90
CA PRO A 14 -10.49 -5.75 -1.64
C PRO A 14 -10.34 -4.50 -2.52
N PHE A 15 -9.94 -3.38 -1.92
CA PHE A 15 -9.77 -2.09 -2.57
C PHE A 15 -11.04 -1.45 -3.18
N GLN A 16 -12.23 -2.00 -2.95
CA GLN A 16 -13.47 -1.38 -3.40
C GLN A 16 -13.65 0.03 -2.80
N ILE A 17 -13.26 0.20 -1.56
CA ILE A 17 -13.13 1.51 -0.90
C ILE A 17 -11.66 1.67 -0.50
N THR A 18 -11.00 2.65 -1.10
CA THR A 18 -9.55 2.84 -0.99
C THR A 18 -9.21 4.20 -0.41
N GLY A 19 -8.48 4.20 0.70
CA GLY A 19 -7.83 5.39 1.23
C GLY A 19 -6.51 5.65 0.52
N VAL A 20 -6.18 6.89 0.24
CA VAL A 20 -4.91 7.27 -0.42
C VAL A 20 -4.19 8.36 0.34
N ASP A 21 -2.85 8.26 0.35
CA ASP A 21 -1.96 9.25 0.93
C ASP A 21 -0.59 9.24 0.24
N PHE A 22 0.21 10.28 0.47
CA PHE A 22 1.57 10.35 -0.01
C PHE A 22 2.58 10.22 1.14
N ALA A 23 3.68 9.55 0.85
CA ALA A 23 4.85 9.50 1.70
C ALA A 23 6.07 10.07 0.95
N GLY A 24 6.91 10.80 1.64
CA GLY A 24 8.14 11.37 1.06
C GLY A 24 8.43 12.79 1.60
N PRO A 25 9.36 13.52 0.96
CA PRO A 25 10.19 13.10 -0.17
C PRO A 25 11.27 12.07 0.22
N PHE A 26 11.64 11.22 -0.74
CA PHE A 26 12.79 10.31 -0.68
C PHE A 26 13.82 10.73 -1.71
N GLU A 27 15.11 10.62 -1.39
CA GLU A 27 16.17 10.94 -2.32
C GLU A 27 16.55 9.69 -3.12
N LEU A 28 16.39 9.76 -4.44
CA LEU A 28 16.69 8.71 -5.39
C LEU A 28 17.83 9.14 -6.30
N LYS A 29 18.57 8.18 -6.83
CA LYS A 29 19.57 8.42 -7.86
C LYS A 29 18.92 8.54 -9.24
N ALA A 30 19.24 9.58 -9.98
CA ALA A 30 18.76 9.75 -11.35
C ALA A 30 19.36 8.72 -12.33
N SER A 31 20.56 8.21 -12.04
CA SER A 31 21.26 7.23 -12.90
C SER A 31 22.15 6.29 -12.08
N ALA A 32 22.64 5.21 -12.70
CA ALA A 32 23.56 4.26 -12.09
C ALA A 32 25.00 4.79 -11.96
N LEU A 33 25.29 5.95 -12.51
CA LEU A 33 26.64 6.53 -12.49
C LEU A 33 27.08 6.89 -11.07
N ARG A 34 28.39 6.79 -10.81
CA ARG A 34 28.99 7.08 -9.49
C ARG A 34 28.69 8.50 -8.99
N LYS A 35 28.66 9.50 -9.88
CA LYS A 35 28.33 10.91 -9.61
C LYS A 35 26.91 11.26 -10.07
N SER A 36 25.95 10.38 -9.82
CA SER A 36 24.55 10.63 -10.18
C SER A 36 23.96 11.76 -9.33
N THR A 37 23.21 12.65 -9.97
CA THR A 37 22.37 13.64 -9.27
C THR A 37 21.29 12.94 -8.46
N LEU A 38 20.92 13.55 -7.33
CA LEU A 38 19.79 13.09 -6.52
C LEU A 38 18.52 13.81 -6.95
N VAL A 39 17.47 13.05 -7.08
CA VAL A 39 16.12 13.54 -7.39
C VAL A 39 15.17 13.17 -6.25
N LYS A 40 14.15 13.99 -6.05
CA LYS A 40 13.09 13.68 -5.09
C LYS A 40 12.14 12.66 -5.70
N GLY A 41 11.80 11.63 -4.95
CA GLY A 41 10.74 10.69 -5.25
C GLY A 41 9.72 10.64 -4.12
N TYR A 42 8.52 10.20 -4.41
CA TYR A 42 7.42 10.05 -3.46
C TYR A 42 6.80 8.67 -3.60
N VAL A 43 6.02 8.29 -2.63
CA VAL A 43 5.29 7.02 -2.65
C VAL A 43 3.82 7.29 -2.42
N ASN A 44 2.98 6.85 -3.36
CA ASN A 44 1.55 6.74 -3.13
C ASN A 44 1.26 5.49 -2.32
N VAL A 45 0.51 5.65 -1.26
CA VAL A 45 0.06 4.59 -0.38
C VAL A 45 -1.43 4.43 -0.53
N PHE A 46 -1.86 3.32 -1.13
CA PHE A 46 -3.26 2.95 -1.25
C PHE A 46 -3.60 1.92 -0.18
N VAL A 47 -4.68 2.14 0.55
CA VAL A 47 -5.09 1.28 1.66
C VAL A 47 -6.54 0.86 1.50
N CYS A 48 -6.78 -0.43 1.47
CA CYS A 48 -8.14 -0.97 1.50
C CYS A 48 -8.80 -0.69 2.85
N CYS A 49 -9.97 -0.03 2.83
CA CYS A 49 -10.66 0.33 4.06
C CYS A 49 -11.20 -0.88 4.84
N SER A 50 -11.63 -1.94 4.15
CA SER A 50 -12.17 -3.16 4.77
C SER A 50 -11.08 -4.14 5.23
N THR A 51 -10.17 -4.52 4.32
CA THR A 51 -9.16 -5.57 4.59
C THR A 51 -7.87 -5.04 5.17
N LYS A 52 -7.67 -3.72 5.15
CA LYS A 52 -6.41 -3.05 5.50
C LYS A 52 -5.23 -3.47 4.62
N ALA A 53 -5.48 -4.08 3.45
CA ALA A 53 -4.45 -4.36 2.48
C ALA A 53 -3.82 -3.05 1.98
N VAL A 54 -2.53 -3.10 1.67
CA VAL A 54 -1.75 -1.94 1.23
C VAL A 54 -1.24 -2.18 -0.17
N HIS A 55 -1.21 -1.12 -0.99
CA HIS A 55 -0.53 -1.10 -2.28
C HIS A 55 0.33 0.16 -2.39
N LEU A 56 1.56 0.00 -2.87
CA LEU A 56 2.58 1.05 -2.88
C LEU A 56 3.05 1.34 -4.31
N GLU A 57 3.03 2.62 -4.71
CA GLU A 57 3.49 3.06 -6.02
C GLU A 57 4.49 4.22 -5.91
N VAL A 58 5.60 4.13 -6.65
CA VAL A 58 6.56 5.24 -6.74
C VAL A 58 6.00 6.35 -7.64
N CYS A 59 6.20 7.60 -7.20
CA CYS A 59 5.90 8.80 -7.97
C CYS A 59 7.14 9.69 -8.06
N SER A 60 7.33 10.33 -9.21
CA SER A 60 8.41 11.30 -9.43
C SER A 60 8.23 12.58 -8.62
N ASP A 61 6.99 13.02 -8.44
CA ASP A 61 6.63 14.27 -7.79
C ASP A 61 5.22 14.21 -7.19
N LEU A 62 4.74 15.32 -6.64
CA LEU A 62 3.41 15.47 -6.04
C LEU A 62 2.39 16.09 -7.02
N SER A 63 2.60 16.02 -8.32
CA SER A 63 1.64 16.54 -9.30
C SER A 63 0.42 15.62 -9.45
N SER A 64 -0.69 16.19 -9.97
CA SER A 64 -1.86 15.39 -10.34
C SER A 64 -1.53 14.35 -11.41
N ALA A 65 -0.66 14.68 -12.36
CA ALA A 65 -0.23 13.75 -13.42
C ALA A 65 0.56 12.55 -12.87
N ALA A 66 1.49 12.79 -11.94
CA ALA A 66 2.24 11.71 -11.28
C ALA A 66 1.31 10.81 -10.45
N PHE A 67 0.32 11.40 -9.77
CA PHE A 67 -0.70 10.63 -9.08
C PHE A 67 -1.54 9.79 -10.04
N GLN A 68 -2.03 10.35 -11.15
CA GLN A 68 -2.83 9.62 -12.14
C GLN A 68 -2.08 8.45 -12.75
N ALA A 69 -0.79 8.63 -13.06
CA ALA A 69 0.06 7.55 -13.52
C ALA A 69 0.18 6.42 -12.48
N ALA A 70 0.35 6.75 -11.19
CA ALA A 70 0.36 5.77 -10.10
C ALA A 70 -1.01 5.12 -9.92
N PHE A 71 -2.09 5.89 -9.99
CA PHE A 71 -3.46 5.39 -9.90
C PHE A 71 -3.82 4.45 -11.05
N SER A 72 -3.36 4.74 -12.27
CA SER A 72 -3.51 3.84 -13.43
C SER A 72 -2.80 2.49 -13.19
N ARG A 73 -1.57 2.51 -12.65
CA ARG A 73 -0.86 1.27 -12.27
C ARG A 73 -1.56 0.51 -11.14
N PHE A 74 -2.13 1.23 -10.18
CA PHE A 74 -2.95 0.65 -9.11
C PHE A 74 -4.18 -0.04 -9.68
N ILE A 75 -4.98 0.63 -10.54
CA ILE A 75 -6.17 0.05 -11.18
C ILE A 75 -5.82 -1.21 -11.97
N GLY A 76 -4.75 -1.18 -12.75
CA GLY A 76 -4.30 -2.34 -13.53
C GLY A 76 -3.93 -3.58 -12.70
N ARG A 77 -3.73 -3.42 -11.37
CA ARG A 77 -3.36 -4.52 -10.46
C ARG A 77 -4.44 -4.85 -9.42
N ARG A 78 -5.33 -3.91 -9.11
CA ARG A 78 -6.28 -4.00 -7.99
C ARG A 78 -7.73 -3.71 -8.38
N GLU A 79 -7.97 -3.42 -9.65
CA GLU A 79 -9.24 -2.98 -10.22
C GLU A 79 -9.65 -1.55 -9.84
N LEU A 80 -10.65 -1.01 -10.55
CA LEU A 80 -11.18 0.32 -10.30
C LEU A 80 -11.93 0.35 -8.95
N PRO A 81 -11.53 1.18 -7.98
CA PRO A 81 -12.30 1.33 -6.75
C PRO A 81 -13.64 2.02 -7.02
N GLN A 82 -14.66 1.66 -6.27
CA GLN A 82 -15.93 2.41 -6.27
C GLN A 82 -15.77 3.76 -5.54
N ARG A 83 -14.94 3.78 -4.51
CA ARG A 83 -14.70 5.00 -3.74
C ARG A 83 -13.23 5.18 -3.40
N VAL A 84 -12.72 6.37 -3.70
CA VAL A 84 -11.42 6.83 -3.21
C VAL A 84 -11.64 7.84 -2.08
N VAL A 85 -10.89 7.72 -0.99
CA VAL A 85 -10.92 8.64 0.15
C VAL A 85 -9.52 9.21 0.36
N SER A 86 -9.41 10.53 0.40
CA SER A 86 -8.13 11.22 0.64
C SER A 86 -8.29 12.42 1.54
N ASP A 87 -7.18 13.00 1.94
CA ASP A 87 -7.15 14.37 2.47
C ASP A 87 -7.44 15.41 1.37
N ASN A 88 -7.44 16.70 1.76
CA ASN A 88 -7.70 17.83 0.86
C ASN A 88 -6.43 18.33 0.16
N GLY A 89 -5.41 17.53 -0.04
CA GLY A 89 -4.19 17.89 -0.75
C GLY A 89 -4.49 18.40 -2.16
N ARG A 90 -3.79 19.46 -2.60
CA ARG A 90 -4.02 20.09 -3.93
C ARG A 90 -3.84 19.13 -5.09
N ASN A 91 -2.88 18.20 -4.97
CA ASN A 91 -2.62 17.13 -5.91
C ASN A 91 -3.83 16.18 -6.06
N PHE A 92 -4.46 15.80 -4.94
CA PHE A 92 -5.66 14.97 -4.96
C PHE A 92 -6.87 15.71 -5.50
N LEU A 93 -7.03 17.00 -5.17
CA LEU A 93 -8.10 17.85 -5.73
C LEU A 93 -8.00 17.98 -7.25
N GLY A 94 -6.79 18.18 -7.79
CA GLY A 94 -6.54 18.22 -9.23
C GLY A 94 -6.85 16.88 -9.90
N ALA A 95 -6.27 15.80 -9.39
CA ALA A 95 -6.45 14.47 -9.94
C ALA A 95 -7.92 13.99 -9.90
N SER A 96 -8.64 14.25 -8.79
CA SER A 96 -10.03 13.83 -8.68
C SER A 96 -10.93 14.50 -9.71
N ARG A 97 -10.75 15.83 -9.95
CA ARG A 97 -11.52 16.56 -10.97
C ARG A 97 -11.30 16.00 -12.36
N GLU A 98 -10.07 15.68 -12.70
CA GLU A 98 -9.70 15.15 -14.00
C GLU A 98 -10.23 13.74 -14.20
N LEU A 99 -10.01 12.83 -13.25
CA LEU A 99 -10.50 11.46 -13.32
C LEU A 99 -12.04 11.39 -13.37
N LEU A 100 -12.75 12.21 -12.59
CA LEU A 100 -14.22 12.27 -12.63
C LEU A 100 -14.73 12.80 -13.96
N ARG A 101 -14.03 13.79 -14.55
CA ARG A 101 -14.36 14.32 -15.88
C ARG A 101 -14.15 13.25 -16.96
N GLU A 102 -13.01 12.54 -16.94
CA GLU A 102 -12.71 11.45 -17.85
C GLU A 102 -13.73 10.31 -17.73
N PHE A 103 -14.06 9.90 -16.51
CA PHE A 103 -15.08 8.90 -16.26
C PHE A 103 -16.44 9.31 -16.82
N SER A 104 -16.87 10.56 -16.56
CA SER A 104 -18.13 11.08 -17.09
C SER A 104 -18.14 11.18 -18.61
N SER A 105 -17.03 11.57 -19.22
CA SER A 105 -16.87 11.62 -20.69
C SER A 105 -16.91 10.23 -21.29
N PHE A 106 -16.24 9.25 -20.67
CA PHE A 106 -16.27 7.86 -21.09
C PHE A 106 -17.71 7.30 -21.08
N ILE A 107 -18.44 7.52 -19.98
CA ILE A 107 -19.84 7.06 -19.86
C ILE A 107 -20.73 7.63 -20.97
N LYS A 108 -20.57 8.92 -21.30
CA LYS A 108 -21.36 9.57 -22.37
C LYS A 108 -21.10 8.99 -23.76
N ASN A 109 -19.88 8.51 -24.01
CA ASN A 109 -19.45 8.02 -25.31
C ASN A 109 -19.49 6.48 -25.43
N ALA A 110 -19.72 5.78 -24.31
CA ALA A 110 -19.76 4.32 -24.29
C ALA A 110 -21.09 3.78 -24.84
N SER A 111 -21.08 2.51 -25.30
CA SER A 111 -22.31 1.79 -25.62
C SER A 111 -23.21 1.67 -24.39
N GLN A 112 -24.52 1.52 -24.60
CA GLN A 112 -25.51 1.44 -23.52
C GLN A 112 -25.17 0.37 -22.48
N ASP A 113 -24.77 -0.82 -22.89
CA ASP A 113 -24.39 -1.92 -21.99
C ASP A 113 -23.12 -1.59 -21.20
N THR A 114 -22.12 -1.01 -21.86
CA THR A 114 -20.88 -0.59 -21.20
C THR A 114 -21.15 0.54 -20.21
N ALA A 115 -21.89 1.56 -20.61
CA ALA A 115 -22.28 2.66 -19.74
C ALA A 115 -23.05 2.14 -18.51
N HIS A 116 -24.02 1.23 -18.69
CA HIS A 116 -24.79 0.63 -17.59
C HIS A 116 -23.85 -0.11 -16.60
N LYS A 117 -22.92 -0.91 -17.09
CA LYS A 117 -21.95 -1.63 -16.24
C LYS A 117 -21.12 -0.68 -15.37
N TYR A 118 -20.57 0.37 -15.96
CA TYR A 118 -19.74 1.32 -15.23
C TYR A 118 -20.55 2.26 -14.30
N LEU A 119 -21.79 2.59 -14.67
CA LEU A 119 -22.71 3.33 -13.79
C LEU A 119 -23.12 2.49 -12.57
N THR A 120 -23.36 1.19 -12.77
CA THR A 120 -23.66 0.25 -11.68
C THR A 120 -22.45 0.05 -10.76
N HIS A 121 -21.24 -0.02 -11.33
CA HIS A 121 -20.01 -0.07 -10.53
C HIS A 121 -19.86 1.21 -9.69
N GLY A 122 -20.07 2.37 -10.29
CA GLY A 122 -19.87 3.70 -9.69
C GLY A 122 -18.39 4.03 -9.53
N PHE A 123 -18.08 5.33 -9.51
CA PHE A 123 -16.77 5.85 -9.11
C PHE A 123 -16.98 7.21 -8.44
N GLU A 124 -16.56 7.33 -7.18
CA GLU A 124 -16.62 8.58 -6.45
C GLU A 124 -15.31 8.88 -5.73
N TRP A 125 -15.04 10.17 -5.55
CA TRP A 125 -13.92 10.63 -4.73
C TRP A 125 -14.45 11.43 -3.55
N LYS A 126 -14.11 10.98 -2.34
CA LYS A 126 -14.53 11.61 -1.09
C LYS A 126 -13.33 12.19 -0.36
N PHE A 127 -13.40 13.46 -0.05
CA PHE A 127 -12.41 14.12 0.81
C PHE A 127 -12.83 14.04 2.27
N ILE A 128 -11.87 13.84 3.16
CA ILE A 128 -12.16 13.98 4.60
C ILE A 128 -12.43 15.45 4.93
N PRO A 129 -13.28 15.74 5.93
CA PRO A 129 -13.50 17.14 6.35
C PRO A 129 -12.18 17.82 6.72
N PRO A 130 -12.03 19.12 6.42
CA PRO A 130 -10.89 19.88 6.89
C PRO A 130 -10.76 19.78 8.43
N HIS A 131 -9.54 19.73 8.92
CA HIS A 131 -9.23 19.63 10.35
C HIS A 131 -9.74 18.35 11.06
N ALA A 132 -10.02 17.27 10.31
CA ALA A 132 -10.42 15.98 10.86
C ALA A 132 -9.35 14.88 10.62
N PRO A 133 -8.10 15.00 11.13
CA PRO A 133 -7.03 14.06 10.85
C PRO A 133 -7.36 12.64 11.36
N HIS A 134 -8.16 12.52 12.42
CA HIS A 134 -8.59 11.23 12.96
C HIS A 134 -9.36 10.36 11.94
N MET A 135 -9.96 10.95 10.92
CA MET A 135 -10.61 10.22 9.83
C MET A 135 -9.59 9.59 8.85
N GLY A 136 -8.36 10.14 8.78
CA GLY A 136 -7.23 9.65 7.99
C GLY A 136 -6.41 8.53 8.65
N GLY A 137 -6.67 8.19 9.91
CA GLY A 137 -5.83 7.31 10.72
C GLY A 137 -5.50 5.94 10.10
N LEU A 138 -6.30 5.47 9.12
CA LEU A 138 -6.04 4.18 8.46
C LEU A 138 -4.82 4.27 7.54
N TRP A 139 -4.78 5.24 6.62
CA TRP A 139 -3.67 5.42 5.69
C TRP A 139 -2.45 6.06 6.38
N GLU A 140 -2.66 6.93 7.38
CA GLU A 140 -1.56 7.43 8.22
C GLU A 140 -0.82 6.30 8.93
N ALA A 141 -1.54 5.32 9.49
CA ALA A 141 -0.95 4.12 10.09
C ALA A 141 -0.18 3.29 9.07
N ALA A 142 -0.69 3.15 7.83
CA ALA A 142 -0.01 2.46 6.76
C ALA A 142 1.28 3.19 6.34
N VAL A 143 1.22 4.52 6.19
CA VAL A 143 2.40 5.36 5.91
C VAL A 143 3.44 5.22 7.02
N LYS A 144 3.02 5.24 8.28
CA LYS A 144 3.93 5.03 9.43
C LYS A 144 4.59 3.65 9.38
N SER A 145 3.82 2.61 9.12
CA SER A 145 4.32 1.23 9.02
C SER A 145 5.26 1.07 7.83
N PHE A 146 4.92 1.63 6.67
CA PHE A 146 5.76 1.68 5.49
C PHE A 146 7.12 2.35 5.79
N LYS A 147 7.10 3.57 6.34
CA LYS A 147 8.32 4.31 6.71
C LYS A 147 9.19 3.55 7.72
N PHE A 148 8.56 2.85 8.66
CA PHE A 148 9.26 2.02 9.64
C PHE A 148 10.04 0.89 8.98
N HIS A 149 9.43 0.16 8.04
CA HIS A 149 10.10 -0.90 7.28
C HIS A 149 11.17 -0.33 6.35
N LEU A 150 10.84 0.75 5.63
CA LEU A 150 11.78 1.41 4.73
C LEU A 150 13.06 1.85 5.47
N LYS A 151 12.93 2.51 6.62
CA LYS A 151 14.08 2.96 7.41
C LYS A 151 15.01 1.81 7.85
N ARG A 152 14.47 0.62 8.10
CA ARG A 152 15.25 -0.56 8.48
C ARG A 152 16.05 -1.15 7.32
N ILE A 153 15.64 -0.86 6.10
CA ILE A 153 16.20 -1.40 4.87
C ILE A 153 17.20 -0.42 4.25
N THR A 154 16.80 0.85 4.22
CA THR A 154 17.55 1.91 3.59
C THR A 154 18.46 2.58 4.60
N ASP A 155 19.61 1.99 4.92
CA ASP A 155 20.69 2.76 5.53
C ASP A 155 20.93 4.05 4.72
N ALA A 156 21.99 4.78 4.95
CA ALA A 156 22.37 6.00 4.21
C ALA A 156 22.52 5.83 2.67
N GLN A 157 22.21 4.66 2.11
CA GLN A 157 22.31 4.41 0.67
C GLN A 157 21.16 5.04 -0.11
N LYS A 158 21.49 5.59 -1.29
CA LYS A 158 20.52 6.11 -2.25
C LYS A 158 20.30 5.07 -3.35
N TYR A 159 19.06 4.87 -3.74
CA TYR A 159 18.61 3.85 -4.68
C TYR A 159 18.22 4.48 -6.02
N LEU A 160 18.35 3.71 -7.10
CA LEU A 160 17.72 4.02 -8.38
C LEU A 160 16.20 3.88 -8.23
N TYR A 161 15.45 4.50 -9.13
CA TYR A 161 13.99 4.40 -9.17
C TYR A 161 13.53 2.94 -9.21
N GLU A 162 14.13 2.11 -10.05
CA GLU A 162 13.79 0.70 -10.20
C GLU A 162 14.12 -0.13 -8.96
N GLU A 163 15.30 0.11 -8.34
CA GLU A 163 15.67 -0.53 -7.08
C GLU A 163 14.69 -0.14 -5.96
N PHE A 164 14.33 1.13 -5.90
CA PHE A 164 13.39 1.63 -4.92
C PHE A 164 12.00 1.04 -5.12
N SER A 165 11.52 0.93 -6.37
CA SER A 165 10.27 0.26 -6.71
C SER A 165 10.26 -1.20 -6.26
N THR A 166 11.38 -1.92 -6.44
CA THR A 166 11.55 -3.30 -5.96
C THR A 166 11.48 -3.38 -4.43
N ILE A 167 12.11 -2.43 -3.72
CA ILE A 167 12.02 -2.33 -2.25
C ILE A 167 10.56 -2.12 -1.83
N LEU A 168 9.82 -1.21 -2.49
CA LEU A 168 8.42 -0.96 -2.18
C LEU A 168 7.56 -2.21 -2.35
N THR A 169 7.72 -2.93 -3.46
CA THR A 169 6.98 -4.18 -3.71
C THR A 169 7.23 -5.21 -2.61
N ARG A 170 8.47 -5.32 -2.13
CA ARG A 170 8.80 -6.22 -1.01
C ARG A 170 8.17 -5.75 0.30
N ILE A 171 8.23 -4.45 0.62
CA ILE A 171 7.56 -3.89 1.80
C ILE A 171 6.05 -4.09 1.72
N GLU A 172 5.44 -3.91 0.55
CA GLU A 172 4.03 -4.20 0.30
C GLU A 172 3.70 -5.65 0.66
N GLY A 173 4.51 -6.61 0.19
CA GLY A 173 4.37 -8.03 0.54
C GLY A 173 4.43 -8.27 2.05
N VAL A 174 5.37 -7.63 2.76
CA VAL A 174 5.49 -7.70 4.23
C VAL A 174 4.25 -7.14 4.91
N LEU A 175 3.80 -5.95 4.53
CA LEU A 175 2.62 -5.31 5.11
C LEU A 175 1.35 -6.14 4.89
N ASN A 176 1.22 -6.79 3.74
CA ASN A 176 0.08 -7.64 3.42
C ASN A 176 0.18 -9.06 3.99
N SER A 177 1.33 -9.44 4.53
CA SER A 177 1.54 -10.70 5.27
C SER A 177 1.36 -10.55 6.78
N ARG A 178 1.10 -9.33 7.28
CA ARG A 178 0.91 -9.12 8.72
C ARG A 178 -0.33 -9.84 9.23
N PRO A 179 -0.27 -10.52 10.39
CA PRO A 179 -1.43 -11.17 10.98
C PRO A 179 -2.49 -10.14 11.42
N ILE A 180 -3.75 -10.44 11.11
CA ILE A 180 -4.93 -9.70 11.57
C ILE A 180 -5.55 -10.41 12.77
N SER A 181 -5.75 -11.72 12.64
CA SER A 181 -6.28 -12.60 13.68
C SER A 181 -5.67 -14.00 13.54
N ALA A 182 -5.67 -14.80 14.59
CA ALA A 182 -5.39 -16.22 14.49
C ALA A 182 -6.48 -16.90 13.66
N LEU A 183 -6.11 -17.93 12.90
CA LEU A 183 -7.05 -18.80 12.16
C LEU A 183 -7.41 -20.05 12.97
N SER A 184 -6.61 -20.41 13.97
CA SER A 184 -6.80 -21.56 14.84
C SER A 184 -6.81 -21.12 16.31
N GLU A 185 -7.56 -21.83 17.14
CA GLU A 185 -7.54 -21.69 18.60
C GLU A 185 -6.37 -22.45 19.24
N ASP A 186 -5.71 -23.34 18.50
CA ASP A 186 -4.54 -24.10 18.96
C ASP A 186 -3.33 -23.15 19.12
N PRO A 187 -2.75 -23.02 20.33
CA PRO A 187 -1.57 -22.19 20.57
C PRO A 187 -0.31 -22.64 19.81
N SER A 188 -0.26 -23.89 19.35
CA SER A 188 0.83 -24.43 18.55
C SER A 188 0.72 -24.09 17.07
N ASP A 189 -0.49 -23.78 16.58
CA ASP A 189 -0.74 -23.39 15.21
C ASP A 189 -0.53 -21.86 15.03
N LEU A 190 0.54 -21.51 14.35
CA LEU A 190 0.90 -20.13 14.03
C LEU A 190 0.26 -19.62 12.73
N THR A 191 -0.77 -20.28 12.23
CA THR A 191 -1.52 -19.76 11.05
C THR A 191 -2.35 -18.54 11.44
N ALA A 192 -2.32 -17.53 10.59
CA ALA A 192 -3.02 -16.28 10.82
C ALA A 192 -3.67 -15.76 9.56
N LEU A 193 -4.86 -15.18 9.73
CA LEU A 193 -5.50 -14.38 8.70
C LEU A 193 -4.67 -13.13 8.43
N THR A 194 -4.38 -12.86 7.16
CA THR A 194 -3.61 -11.69 6.73
C THR A 194 -4.35 -10.93 5.63
N PRO A 195 -4.01 -9.65 5.36
CA PRO A 195 -4.55 -8.94 4.20
C PRO A 195 -4.31 -9.68 2.88
N GLY A 196 -3.22 -10.43 2.76
CA GLY A 196 -2.91 -11.26 1.60
C GLY A 196 -3.96 -12.32 1.28
N HIS A 197 -4.62 -12.88 2.29
CA HIS A 197 -5.71 -13.84 2.08
C HIS A 197 -6.89 -13.23 1.33
N PHE A 198 -7.22 -11.98 1.63
CA PHE A 198 -8.29 -11.27 0.91
C PHE A 198 -7.90 -10.90 -0.53
N LEU A 199 -6.60 -10.77 -0.82
CA LEU A 199 -6.11 -10.43 -2.15
C LEU A 199 -5.97 -11.63 -3.08
N ARG A 200 -5.71 -12.82 -2.54
CA ARG A 200 -5.34 -14.02 -3.30
C ARG A 200 -6.09 -15.29 -2.91
N GLY A 201 -6.92 -15.25 -1.88
CA GLY A 201 -7.50 -16.46 -1.28
C GLY A 201 -6.50 -17.30 -0.45
N ALA A 202 -5.23 -16.87 -0.34
CA ALA A 202 -4.16 -17.60 0.33
C ALA A 202 -3.12 -16.62 0.91
N PRO A 203 -2.26 -17.05 1.86
CA PRO A 203 -1.17 -16.23 2.34
C PRO A 203 -0.20 -15.87 1.22
N ILE A 204 0.42 -14.69 1.31
CA ILE A 204 1.48 -14.30 0.39
C ILE A 204 2.72 -15.14 0.71
N MET A 205 3.12 -15.95 -0.25
CA MET A 205 4.36 -16.72 -0.17
C MET A 205 5.48 -15.99 -0.91
N ALA A 206 6.64 -15.92 -0.28
CA ALA A 206 7.85 -15.44 -0.93
C ALA A 206 8.76 -16.62 -1.27
N PHE A 207 9.67 -16.38 -2.21
CA PHE A 207 10.69 -17.37 -2.54
C PHE A 207 11.52 -17.68 -1.28
N PRO A 208 11.78 -18.97 -0.94
CA PRO A 208 12.59 -19.32 0.20
C PRO A 208 14.03 -18.85 -0.04
N GLU A 209 14.49 -17.98 0.83
CA GLU A 209 15.84 -17.41 0.76
C GLU A 209 16.70 -17.96 1.89
N GLN A 210 18.02 -18.09 1.67
CA GLN A 210 18.95 -18.56 2.70
C GLN A 210 18.98 -17.58 3.87
N TYR A 211 19.16 -18.12 5.07
CA TYR A 211 19.22 -17.34 6.30
C TYR A 211 20.59 -16.65 6.43
N TYR A 212 20.62 -15.35 6.27
CA TYR A 212 21.83 -14.54 6.41
C TYR A 212 21.92 -13.97 7.83
N GLN A 213 22.62 -14.66 8.75
CA GLN A 213 22.79 -14.13 10.11
C GLN A 213 24.02 -13.22 10.27
N ASP A 214 25.10 -13.43 9.48
CA ASP A 214 26.42 -12.86 9.74
C ASP A 214 27.19 -12.37 8.51
N ILE A 215 26.52 -11.93 7.45
CA ILE A 215 27.20 -11.43 6.27
C ILE A 215 27.39 -9.92 6.39
N SER A 216 28.65 -9.47 6.41
CA SER A 216 29.00 -8.08 6.08
C SER A 216 28.47 -7.79 4.68
N VAL A 217 27.38 -7.06 4.61
CA VAL A 217 26.57 -6.91 3.41
C VAL A 217 27.33 -6.15 2.35
N ILE A 218 27.91 -6.86 1.41
CA ILE A 218 28.68 -6.32 0.29
C ILE A 218 27.77 -6.05 -0.92
N ASN A 219 26.64 -6.75 -1.05
CA ASN A 219 25.78 -6.69 -2.24
C ASN A 219 24.38 -6.14 -1.93
N ARG A 220 23.87 -5.20 -2.77
CA ARG A 220 22.52 -4.60 -2.65
C ARG A 220 21.40 -5.63 -2.65
N TRP A 221 21.52 -6.69 -3.45
CA TRP A 221 20.52 -7.76 -3.55
C TRP A 221 20.42 -8.59 -2.28
N GLU A 222 21.52 -8.77 -1.57
CA GLU A 222 21.54 -9.48 -0.28
C GLU A 222 20.85 -8.68 0.82
N LYS A 223 20.98 -7.34 0.81
CA LYS A 223 20.18 -6.47 1.69
C LYS A 223 18.69 -6.61 1.41
N LEU A 224 18.29 -6.64 0.14
CA LEU A 224 16.88 -6.86 -0.24
C LEU A 224 16.35 -8.22 0.22
N LYS A 225 17.19 -9.25 0.21
CA LYS A 225 16.85 -10.59 0.73
C LYS A 225 16.69 -10.60 2.26
N ALA A 226 17.55 -9.88 2.99
CA ALA A 226 17.46 -9.77 4.45
C ALA A 226 16.14 -9.18 4.96
N ILE A 227 15.44 -8.37 4.14
CA ILE A 227 14.13 -7.80 4.47
C ILE A 227 13.08 -8.88 4.69
N HIS A 228 13.08 -9.90 3.86
CA HIS A 228 12.08 -10.97 3.95
C HIS A 228 12.22 -11.75 5.26
N GLN A 229 13.45 -11.97 5.71
CA GLN A 229 13.72 -12.65 6.97
C GLN A 229 13.26 -11.84 8.19
N LEU A 230 13.42 -10.52 8.14
CA LEU A 230 12.89 -9.63 9.19
C LEU A 230 11.36 -9.71 9.27
N SER A 231 10.67 -9.90 8.15
CA SER A 231 9.21 -10.02 8.13
C SER A 231 8.71 -11.32 8.75
N ILE A 232 9.40 -12.43 8.50
CA ILE A 232 9.07 -13.74 9.11
C ILE A 232 9.25 -13.67 10.62
N ARG A 233 10.38 -13.12 11.11
CA ARG A 233 10.61 -12.90 12.54
C ARG A 233 9.53 -12.04 13.15
N TRP A 234 9.24 -10.88 12.53
CA TRP A 234 8.20 -9.98 13.01
C TRP A 234 6.83 -10.66 13.09
N LYS A 235 6.45 -11.41 12.05
CA LYS A 235 5.20 -12.20 12.04
C LYS A 235 5.14 -13.14 13.24
N ASN A 236 6.18 -13.95 13.45
CA ASN A 236 6.23 -14.93 14.54
C ASN A 236 6.20 -14.26 15.94
N ASP A 237 6.95 -13.18 16.12
CA ASP A 237 6.96 -12.43 17.39
C ASP A 237 5.62 -11.76 17.66
N TYR A 238 4.96 -11.23 16.62
CA TYR A 238 3.63 -10.64 16.75
C TYR A 238 2.57 -11.68 17.11
N LEU A 239 2.59 -12.87 16.48
CA LEU A 239 1.68 -13.97 16.81
C LEU A 239 1.86 -14.44 18.26
N LYS A 240 3.09 -14.57 18.72
CA LYS A 240 3.37 -14.89 20.13
C LYS A 240 2.80 -13.85 21.10
N THR A 241 2.80 -12.57 20.71
CA THR A 241 2.19 -11.50 21.53
C THR A 241 0.67 -11.53 21.52
N LEU A 242 0.03 -11.94 20.41
CA LEU A 242 -1.41 -12.11 20.34
C LEU A 242 -1.87 -13.24 21.28
N HIS A 243 -1.22 -14.42 21.24
CA HIS A 243 -1.55 -15.54 22.12
C HIS A 243 -1.37 -15.21 23.62
N LYS A 244 -0.45 -14.32 23.98
CA LYS A 244 -0.29 -13.86 25.37
C LYS A 244 -1.40 -12.94 25.85
N ARG A 245 -2.13 -12.25 24.96
CA ARG A 245 -3.20 -11.31 25.32
C ARG A 245 -4.54 -11.99 25.61
N TYR A 246 -4.69 -13.26 25.28
CA TYR A 246 -5.90 -14.06 25.53
C TYR A 246 -5.79 -14.98 26.75
N LYS A 247 -4.74 -14.80 27.57
CA LYS A 247 -4.62 -15.36 28.92
C LYS A 247 -4.85 -14.27 29.96
#